data_2625697869df1009d90e23a0e5fa143e
#
_entry.id   2625697869df1009d90e23a0e5fa143e
#
_cell.length_a   1.000
_cell.length_b   1.000
_cell.length_c   1.000
_cell.angle_alpha   90.00
_cell.angle_beta   90.00
_cell.angle_gamma   90.00
#
_symmetry.space_group_name_H-M   'P 1'
#
loop_
_entity.id
_entity.type
_entity.pdbx_description
1 polymer ?
#
loop_
_entity_poly.entity_id
_entity_poly.type
_entity_poly.pdbx_seq_one_letter_code
_entity_poly.pdbx_strand_id
1 'polypeptide(L)'
;RVDMAQYAGNTANGVFVNGSFNGWCGSCNPMVNTSGSLWEVTLPLAPGAYEYKFTVDGWNDQENFTGTEPCIDPINDGFNNRYYVVAGDATLPAVCFASCDVCTNATTFRVNMNDFVAGGGSTAPGVFLNGTFNGWCGNCTPMADVDMDGVWEVMVPLPVGNIEYKFTVDGWATSEQFVGGEPCTITTGGFTNRAASITTASTMPVVCWESCVDCPAGVDELNENGIVIAPNPASSVL
;
A
#
# COMPACT_ATOMS: atom_id res chain seq x y z
N ARG A 1 -6.09 -15.42 -5.43
CA ARG A 1 -5.62 -14.04 -5.56
C ARG A 1 -4.11 -14.06 -5.56
N VAL A 2 -3.49 -13.40 -6.53
CA VAL A 2 -2.04 -13.23 -6.62
C VAL A 2 -1.71 -11.78 -6.96
N ASP A 3 -0.71 -11.24 -6.30
CA ASP A 3 -0.17 -9.92 -6.57
C ASP A 3 1.13 -10.06 -7.37
N MET A 4 1.14 -9.47 -8.55
CA MET A 4 2.26 -9.51 -9.50
C MET A 4 3.22 -8.31 -9.36
N ALA A 5 3.10 -7.49 -8.29
CA ALA A 5 3.90 -6.28 -8.09
C ALA A 5 5.42 -6.53 -8.10
N GLN A 6 5.85 -7.71 -7.65
CA GLN A 6 7.26 -8.11 -7.61
C GLN A 6 7.67 -9.01 -8.79
N TYR A 7 6.74 -9.33 -9.69
CA TYR A 7 7.02 -10.09 -10.89
C TYR A 7 7.66 -9.19 -11.95
N ALA A 8 8.89 -9.50 -12.35
CA ALA A 8 9.63 -8.69 -13.31
C ALA A 8 9.25 -8.93 -14.78
N GLY A 9 8.44 -9.97 -15.05
CA GLY A 9 8.04 -10.35 -16.39
C GLY A 9 6.79 -9.58 -16.89
N ASN A 10 6.30 -9.98 -18.07
CA ASN A 10 5.13 -9.36 -18.69
C ASN A 10 3.88 -10.23 -18.48
N THR A 11 2.81 -9.63 -18.00
CA THR A 11 1.50 -10.28 -17.75
C THR A 11 0.48 -10.07 -18.88
N ALA A 12 0.86 -9.45 -20.00
CA ALA A 12 -0.07 -9.10 -21.09
C ALA A 12 -0.79 -10.32 -21.71
N ASN A 13 -0.17 -11.50 -21.69
CA ASN A 13 -0.76 -12.75 -22.19
C ASN A 13 -1.58 -13.50 -21.12
N GLY A 14 -1.78 -12.88 -19.95
CA GLY A 14 -2.60 -13.37 -18.86
C GLY A 14 -1.85 -14.09 -17.75
N VAL A 15 -2.46 -14.04 -16.57
CA VAL A 15 -2.08 -14.80 -15.38
C VAL A 15 -3.13 -15.89 -15.17
N PHE A 16 -2.71 -17.06 -14.78
CA PHE A 16 -3.57 -18.24 -14.63
C PHE A 16 -3.34 -18.92 -13.29
N VAL A 17 -4.34 -19.64 -12.80
CA VAL A 17 -4.16 -20.59 -11.71
C VAL A 17 -4.33 -22.00 -12.24
N ASN A 18 -3.32 -22.82 -12.01
CA ASN A 18 -3.28 -24.23 -12.40
C ASN A 18 -3.15 -25.11 -11.17
N GLY A 19 -3.77 -26.26 -11.18
CA GLY A 19 -3.72 -27.15 -10.03
C GLY A 19 -4.35 -28.49 -10.30
N SER A 20 -4.39 -29.34 -9.26
CA SER A 20 -5.01 -30.65 -9.29
C SER A 20 -6.49 -30.61 -9.67
N PHE A 21 -7.17 -29.49 -9.43
CA PHE A 21 -8.58 -29.26 -9.77
C PHE A 21 -8.85 -29.11 -11.27
N ASN A 22 -7.87 -28.74 -12.09
CA ASN A 22 -8.03 -28.56 -13.54
C ASN A 22 -7.06 -29.44 -14.36
N GLY A 23 -6.42 -30.42 -13.72
CA GLY A 23 -5.46 -31.30 -14.39
C GLY A 23 -4.23 -30.55 -14.94
N TRP A 24 -3.87 -29.42 -14.33
CA TRP A 24 -2.69 -28.63 -14.71
C TRP A 24 -2.72 -28.14 -16.17
N CYS A 25 -3.89 -27.72 -16.65
CA CYS A 25 -4.14 -27.50 -18.08
C CYS A 25 -3.46 -26.25 -18.68
N GLY A 26 -2.84 -25.41 -17.89
CA GLY A 26 -2.10 -24.21 -18.31
C GLY A 26 -2.96 -22.95 -18.46
N SER A 27 -3.97 -22.97 -19.32
CA SER A 27 -4.77 -21.79 -19.66
C SER A 27 -6.28 -21.91 -19.33
N CYS A 28 -6.70 -22.97 -18.62
CA CYS A 28 -8.13 -23.22 -18.36
C CYS A 28 -8.75 -22.26 -17.33
N ASN A 29 -7.96 -21.73 -16.42
CA ASN A 29 -8.44 -20.83 -15.37
C ASN A 29 -7.71 -19.49 -15.45
N PRO A 30 -8.08 -18.62 -16.41
CA PRO A 30 -7.53 -17.28 -16.48
C PRO A 30 -7.99 -16.46 -15.28
N MET A 31 -7.10 -15.65 -14.75
CA MET A 31 -7.38 -14.68 -13.71
C MET A 31 -7.70 -13.32 -14.33
N VAL A 32 -8.39 -12.48 -13.59
CA VAL A 32 -8.75 -11.11 -14.00
C VAL A 32 -7.91 -10.12 -13.19
N ASN A 33 -7.30 -9.16 -13.87
CA ASN A 33 -6.65 -8.04 -13.19
C ASN A 33 -7.75 -7.12 -12.62
N THR A 34 -7.81 -7.00 -11.30
CA THR A 34 -8.85 -6.23 -10.61
C THR A 34 -8.36 -4.87 -10.12
N SER A 35 -7.06 -4.73 -9.86
CA SER A 35 -6.46 -3.46 -9.41
C SER A 35 -4.94 -3.52 -9.49
N GLY A 36 -4.33 -2.62 -10.27
CA GLY A 36 -2.87 -2.52 -10.37
C GLY A 36 -2.21 -3.84 -10.72
N SER A 37 -1.49 -4.43 -9.79
CA SER A 37 -0.81 -5.74 -9.94
C SER A 37 -1.64 -6.93 -9.45
N LEU A 38 -2.83 -6.71 -8.88
CA LEU A 38 -3.65 -7.75 -8.28
C LEU A 38 -4.47 -8.51 -9.33
N TRP A 39 -4.34 -9.83 -9.32
CA TRP A 39 -5.11 -10.76 -10.16
C TRP A 39 -5.95 -11.69 -9.30
N GLU A 40 -7.19 -11.93 -9.73
CA GLU A 40 -8.17 -12.70 -8.98
C GLU A 40 -8.95 -13.67 -9.87
N VAL A 41 -9.35 -14.79 -9.28
CA VAL A 41 -10.30 -15.73 -9.87
C VAL A 41 -11.08 -16.43 -8.76
N THR A 42 -12.38 -16.70 -9.01
CA THR A 42 -13.21 -17.52 -8.13
C THR A 42 -13.44 -18.86 -8.80
N LEU A 43 -13.16 -19.95 -8.09
CA LEU A 43 -13.32 -21.32 -8.58
C LEU A 43 -14.33 -22.07 -7.73
N PRO A 44 -15.32 -22.75 -8.33
CA PRO A 44 -16.23 -23.65 -7.62
C PRO A 44 -15.52 -24.97 -7.35
N LEU A 45 -14.93 -25.12 -6.16
CA LEU A 45 -14.23 -26.32 -5.74
C LEU A 45 -15.01 -27.06 -4.64
N ALA A 46 -15.09 -28.39 -4.74
CA ALA A 46 -15.63 -29.20 -3.66
C ALA A 46 -14.69 -29.18 -2.44
N PRO A 47 -15.17 -29.44 -1.22
CA PRO A 47 -14.30 -29.67 -0.08
C PRO A 47 -13.25 -30.74 -0.38
N GLY A 48 -11.99 -30.42 -0.10
CA GLY A 48 -10.85 -31.31 -0.40
C GLY A 48 -9.52 -30.58 -0.36
N ALA A 49 -8.45 -31.33 -0.51
CA ALA A 49 -7.08 -30.83 -0.57
C ALA A 49 -6.67 -30.62 -2.04
N TYR A 50 -6.07 -29.49 -2.31
CA TYR A 50 -5.66 -29.11 -3.65
C TYR A 50 -4.25 -28.55 -3.66
N GLU A 51 -3.48 -29.01 -4.64
CA GLU A 51 -2.24 -28.40 -5.03
C GLU A 51 -2.51 -27.42 -6.16
N TYR A 52 -1.80 -26.29 -6.17
CA TYR A 52 -1.95 -25.31 -7.23
C TYR A 52 -0.69 -24.44 -7.38
N LYS A 53 -0.65 -23.73 -8.48
CA LYS A 53 0.44 -22.80 -8.82
C LYS A 53 -0.12 -21.67 -9.67
N PHE A 54 0.42 -20.46 -9.49
CA PHE A 54 0.17 -19.38 -10.42
C PHE A 54 1.17 -19.46 -11.58
N THR A 55 0.68 -19.19 -12.78
CA THR A 55 1.45 -19.24 -14.01
C THR A 55 1.17 -18.02 -14.87
N VAL A 56 2.09 -17.70 -15.78
CA VAL A 56 1.95 -16.59 -16.73
C VAL A 56 2.05 -17.15 -18.15
N ASP A 57 1.17 -16.64 -19.03
CA ASP A 57 1.12 -17.08 -20.43
C ASP A 57 1.04 -18.62 -20.56
N GLY A 58 0.04 -19.20 -19.88
CA GLY A 58 -0.08 -20.65 -19.72
C GLY A 58 1.02 -21.22 -18.83
N TRP A 59 1.99 -21.91 -19.41
CA TRP A 59 3.18 -22.46 -18.74
C TRP A 59 4.47 -21.79 -19.20
N ASN A 60 4.42 -20.64 -19.87
CA ASN A 60 5.63 -19.94 -20.30
C ASN A 60 6.47 -19.49 -19.11
N ASP A 61 5.81 -19.08 -18.03
CA ASP A 61 6.44 -18.84 -16.75
C ASP A 61 5.56 -19.34 -15.60
N GLN A 62 6.16 -19.67 -14.47
CA GLN A 62 5.49 -20.26 -13.33
C GLN A 62 6.19 -19.92 -12.02
N GLU A 63 5.47 -20.06 -10.92
CA GLU A 63 6.07 -20.00 -9.60
C GLU A 63 7.08 -21.12 -9.39
N ASN A 64 8.21 -20.78 -8.79
CA ASN A 64 9.24 -21.72 -8.41
C ASN A 64 9.55 -21.58 -6.91
N PHE A 65 9.33 -22.64 -6.18
CA PHE A 65 9.60 -22.75 -4.74
C PHE A 65 10.76 -23.71 -4.50
N THR A 66 11.48 -23.50 -3.39
CA THR A 66 12.66 -24.33 -3.02
C THR A 66 12.29 -25.62 -2.30
N GLY A 67 11.05 -25.69 -1.76
CA GLY A 67 10.56 -26.85 -1.04
C GLY A 67 10.57 -26.71 0.48
N THR A 68 10.88 -25.51 1.00
CA THR A 68 10.90 -25.21 2.43
C THR A 68 9.89 -24.14 2.85
N GLU A 69 9.17 -23.59 1.90
CA GLU A 69 8.21 -22.51 2.12
C GLU A 69 6.93 -23.05 2.80
N PRO A 70 6.30 -22.28 3.71
CA PRO A 70 5.19 -22.78 4.53
C PRO A 70 3.87 -22.98 3.78
N CYS A 71 3.75 -22.48 2.54
CA CYS A 71 2.51 -22.58 1.75
C CYS A 71 2.52 -23.70 0.72
N ILE A 72 3.60 -24.49 0.65
CA ILE A 72 3.71 -25.57 -0.32
C ILE A 72 3.20 -26.90 0.23
N ASP A 73 2.98 -27.86 -0.67
CA ASP A 73 2.55 -29.20 -0.32
C ASP A 73 3.56 -29.89 0.59
N PRO A 74 3.11 -30.44 1.74
CA PRO A 74 3.96 -31.20 2.65
C PRO A 74 4.36 -32.60 2.14
N ILE A 75 3.78 -33.09 1.03
CA ILE A 75 3.99 -34.46 0.55
C ILE A 75 5.37 -34.66 -0.09
N ASN A 76 6.02 -33.59 -0.56
CA ASN A 76 7.35 -33.62 -1.18
C ASN A 76 7.46 -34.65 -2.32
N ASP A 77 6.55 -34.56 -3.27
CA ASP A 77 6.49 -35.42 -4.48
C ASP A 77 7.49 -34.99 -5.60
N GLY A 78 8.32 -34.00 -5.31
CA GLY A 78 9.27 -33.40 -6.24
C GLY A 78 8.72 -32.17 -6.99
N PHE A 79 7.46 -31.81 -6.77
CA PHE A 79 6.83 -30.59 -7.29
C PHE A 79 6.50 -29.68 -6.12
N ASN A 80 7.14 -28.54 -6.04
CA ASN A 80 6.92 -27.57 -4.97
C ASN A 80 5.72 -26.70 -5.34
N ASN A 81 4.51 -27.22 -5.20
CA ASN A 81 3.26 -26.55 -5.48
C ASN A 81 2.68 -25.90 -4.20
N ARG A 82 1.89 -24.85 -4.34
CA ARG A 82 1.07 -24.35 -3.25
C ARG A 82 0.05 -25.42 -2.83
N TYR A 83 -0.32 -25.40 -1.57
CA TYR A 83 -1.28 -26.34 -1.01
C TYR A 83 -2.39 -25.62 -0.25
N TYR A 84 -3.62 -26.04 -0.46
CA TYR A 84 -4.76 -25.53 0.28
C TYR A 84 -5.86 -26.57 0.49
N VAL A 85 -6.44 -26.58 1.68
CA VAL A 85 -7.60 -27.43 2.03
C VAL A 85 -8.86 -26.59 1.97
N VAL A 86 -9.73 -26.87 1.00
CA VAL A 86 -11.05 -26.25 0.87
C VAL A 86 -11.99 -26.94 1.86
N ALA A 87 -12.52 -26.17 2.82
CA ALA A 87 -13.53 -26.65 3.78
C ALA A 87 -14.92 -26.05 3.50
N GLY A 88 -14.99 -24.98 2.74
CA GLY A 88 -16.20 -24.21 2.38
C GLY A 88 -15.83 -22.95 1.60
N ASP A 89 -16.78 -22.07 1.39
CA ASP A 89 -16.55 -20.80 0.70
C ASP A 89 -15.55 -19.94 1.48
N ALA A 90 -14.50 -19.49 0.80
CA ALA A 90 -13.45 -18.68 1.38
C ALA A 90 -12.83 -17.72 0.35
N THR A 91 -12.42 -16.56 0.83
CA THR A 91 -11.56 -15.65 0.05
C THR A 91 -10.15 -15.71 0.63
N LEU A 92 -9.22 -16.27 -0.14
CA LEU A 92 -7.82 -16.34 0.27
C LEU A 92 -7.15 -14.95 0.17
N PRO A 93 -6.22 -14.61 1.07
CA PRO A 93 -5.43 -13.39 0.94
C PRO A 93 -4.68 -13.35 -0.40
N ALA A 94 -4.36 -12.17 -0.88
CA ALA A 94 -3.49 -12.01 -2.03
C ALA A 94 -2.04 -12.29 -1.58
N VAL A 95 -1.40 -13.22 -2.26
CA VAL A 95 0.00 -13.56 -2.03
C VAL A 95 0.87 -13.04 -3.16
N CYS A 96 2.14 -12.77 -2.90
CA CYS A 96 3.10 -12.47 -3.96
C CYS A 96 3.31 -13.66 -4.87
N PHE A 97 3.51 -13.41 -6.16
CA PHE A 97 3.97 -14.42 -7.10
C PHE A 97 5.30 -15.01 -6.61
N ALA A 98 5.40 -16.33 -6.58
CA ALA A 98 6.55 -17.09 -6.07
C ALA A 98 6.92 -16.81 -4.59
N SER A 99 5.96 -16.37 -3.75
CA SER A 99 6.14 -16.20 -2.30
C SER A 99 4.90 -16.66 -1.53
N CYS A 100 5.08 -17.13 -0.32
CA CYS A 100 3.97 -17.45 0.59
C CYS A 100 3.40 -16.19 1.28
N ASP A 101 4.13 -15.10 1.23
CA ASP A 101 3.79 -13.86 1.92
C ASP A 101 2.87 -12.96 1.08
N VAL A 102 2.19 -12.06 1.74
CA VAL A 102 1.46 -10.97 1.10
C VAL A 102 2.46 -9.97 0.52
N CYS A 103 2.25 -9.56 -0.73
CA CYS A 103 3.05 -8.49 -1.32
C CYS A 103 2.85 -7.18 -0.58
N THR A 104 3.94 -6.51 -0.34
CA THR A 104 3.91 -5.17 0.22
C THR A 104 4.56 -4.18 -0.73
N ASN A 105 3.96 -3.01 -0.81
CA ASN A 105 4.43 -1.88 -1.60
C ASN A 105 4.95 -0.81 -0.64
N ALA A 106 6.19 -0.38 -0.83
CA ALA A 106 6.75 0.71 -0.05
C ALA A 106 5.94 1.98 -0.32
N THR A 107 5.17 2.43 0.66
CA THR A 107 4.34 3.63 0.57
C THR A 107 4.83 4.65 1.58
N THR A 108 5.26 5.81 1.10
CA THR A 108 5.69 6.91 1.97
C THR A 108 4.53 7.85 2.22
N PHE A 109 4.17 8.04 3.47
CA PHE A 109 3.18 9.00 3.94
C PHE A 109 3.86 10.27 4.40
N ARG A 110 3.21 11.42 4.14
CA ARG A 110 3.79 12.74 4.38
C ARG A 110 2.72 13.69 4.93
N VAL A 111 3.02 14.37 6.02
CA VAL A 111 2.13 15.38 6.61
C VAL A 111 2.90 16.64 7.00
N ASN A 112 2.40 17.79 6.58
CA ASN A 112 2.92 19.08 6.99
C ASN A 112 2.25 19.51 8.30
N MET A 113 3.07 19.69 9.34
CA MET A 113 2.64 20.06 10.69
C MET A 113 2.81 21.54 11.01
N ASN A 114 3.24 22.37 10.06
CA ASN A 114 3.54 23.78 10.31
C ASN A 114 2.32 24.54 10.81
N ASP A 115 1.13 24.34 10.23
CA ASP A 115 -0.11 25.00 10.66
C ASP A 115 -0.54 24.51 12.05
N PHE A 116 -0.36 23.22 12.35
CA PHE A 116 -0.63 22.68 13.68
C PHE A 116 0.26 23.34 14.74
N VAL A 117 1.55 23.50 14.44
CA VAL A 117 2.50 24.14 15.35
C VAL A 117 2.21 25.64 15.48
N ALA A 118 1.91 26.34 14.37
CA ALA A 118 1.52 27.75 14.37
C ALA A 118 0.22 27.99 15.18
N GLY A 119 -0.67 27.03 15.20
CA GLY A 119 -1.89 27.02 16.03
C GLY A 119 -1.64 26.74 17.52
N GLY A 120 -0.39 26.54 17.95
CA GLY A 120 -0.01 26.28 19.33
C GLY A 120 0.14 24.79 19.68
N GLY A 121 0.03 23.90 18.70
CA GLY A 121 0.33 22.48 18.87
C GLY A 121 1.82 22.22 19.04
N SER A 122 2.18 21.02 19.49
CA SER A 122 3.58 20.61 19.65
C SER A 122 3.79 19.23 19.07
N THR A 123 4.80 19.10 18.23
CA THR A 123 5.26 17.82 17.65
C THR A 123 6.34 17.14 18.49
N ALA A 124 6.81 17.77 19.58
CA ALA A 124 7.89 17.25 20.43
C ALA A 124 7.62 15.85 21.02
N PRO A 125 6.36 15.46 21.36
CA PRO A 125 6.09 14.10 21.81
C PRO A 125 6.12 13.04 20.70
N GLY A 126 6.28 13.44 19.45
CA GLY A 126 6.31 12.60 18.26
C GLY A 126 5.01 12.64 17.45
N VAL A 127 5.17 12.56 16.13
CA VAL A 127 4.09 12.39 15.15
C VAL A 127 4.06 10.93 14.71
N PHE A 128 2.86 10.37 14.57
CA PHE A 128 2.68 8.95 14.26
C PHE A 128 1.64 8.77 13.17
N LEU A 129 1.83 7.71 12.37
CA LEU A 129 0.86 7.26 11.39
C LEU A 129 0.10 6.05 11.97
N ASN A 130 -1.21 6.16 12.06
CA ASN A 130 -2.07 5.10 12.53
C ASN A 130 -3.08 4.70 11.46
N GLY A 131 -3.42 3.42 11.37
CA GLY A 131 -4.36 2.95 10.37
C GLY A 131 -4.72 1.48 10.51
N THR A 132 -5.51 1.01 9.55
CA THR A 132 -5.94 -0.40 9.47
C THR A 132 -4.77 -1.37 9.40
N PHE A 133 -3.65 -0.95 8.83
CA PHE A 133 -2.44 -1.76 8.64
C PHE A 133 -1.64 -2.02 9.94
N ASN A 134 -1.78 -1.19 10.97
CA ASN A 134 -1.09 -1.37 12.25
C ASN A 134 -2.08 -1.55 13.43
N GLY A 135 -3.36 -1.83 13.13
CA GLY A 135 -4.39 -2.05 14.16
C GLY A 135 -4.65 -0.82 15.03
N TRP A 136 -4.37 0.38 14.53
CA TRP A 136 -4.59 1.64 15.24
C TRP A 136 -3.82 1.74 16.57
N CYS A 137 -2.58 1.26 16.59
CA CYS A 137 -1.83 1.02 17.83
C CYS A 137 -1.34 2.28 18.55
N GLY A 138 -1.47 3.46 17.97
CA GLY A 138 -1.09 4.76 18.53
C GLY A 138 0.36 5.16 18.25
N ASN A 139 1.33 4.42 18.71
CA ASN A 139 2.75 4.78 18.63
C ASN A 139 3.66 3.77 17.92
N CYS A 140 3.07 2.80 17.18
CA CYS A 140 3.86 1.76 16.50
C CYS A 140 4.56 2.24 15.23
N THR A 141 4.07 3.32 14.61
CA THR A 141 4.59 3.83 13.34
C THR A 141 5.01 5.30 13.50
N PRO A 142 6.16 5.56 14.14
CA PRO A 142 6.66 6.91 14.30
C PRO A 142 7.08 7.50 12.95
N MET A 143 6.82 8.79 12.77
CA MET A 143 7.26 9.59 11.63
C MET A 143 8.49 10.39 11.99
N ALA A 144 9.22 10.89 11.00
CA ALA A 144 10.40 11.73 11.19
C ALA A 144 10.32 12.96 10.29
N ASP A 145 10.80 14.08 10.82
CA ASP A 145 11.09 15.33 10.10
C ASP A 145 12.61 15.47 10.11
N VAL A 146 13.27 14.96 9.06
CA VAL A 146 14.75 14.81 9.04
C VAL A 146 15.43 16.12 8.67
N ASP A 147 14.85 16.92 7.83
CA ASP A 147 15.36 18.19 7.30
C ASP A 147 14.79 19.43 8.02
N MET A 148 13.88 19.18 8.98
CA MET A 148 13.28 20.21 9.85
C MET A 148 12.49 21.26 9.06
N ASP A 149 11.81 20.84 7.97
CA ASP A 149 10.94 21.71 7.18
C ASP A 149 9.48 21.70 7.67
N GLY A 150 9.18 20.89 8.69
CA GLY A 150 7.86 20.69 9.27
C GLY A 150 7.04 19.62 8.56
N VAL A 151 7.59 18.95 7.54
CA VAL A 151 6.98 17.80 6.89
C VAL A 151 7.50 16.51 7.52
N TRP A 152 6.59 15.80 8.15
CA TRP A 152 6.88 14.52 8.78
C TRP A 152 6.61 13.39 7.79
N GLU A 153 7.52 12.42 7.71
CA GLU A 153 7.47 11.32 6.74
C GLU A 153 7.66 9.97 7.42
N VAL A 154 7.02 8.95 6.85
CA VAL A 154 7.30 7.54 7.18
C VAL A 154 7.01 6.66 5.99
N MET A 155 7.87 5.70 5.72
CA MET A 155 7.66 4.65 4.73
C MET A 155 7.11 3.40 5.42
N VAL A 156 5.97 2.89 4.91
CA VAL A 156 5.32 1.69 5.42
C VAL A 156 5.15 0.68 4.27
N PRO A 157 5.55 -0.58 4.44
CA PRO A 157 5.25 -1.63 3.49
C PRO A 157 3.78 -2.07 3.61
N LEU A 158 2.98 -1.81 2.59
CA LEU A 158 1.54 -2.07 2.58
C LEU A 158 1.13 -3.03 1.48
N PRO A 159 0.18 -3.94 1.72
CA PRO A 159 -0.42 -4.76 0.67
C PRO A 159 -1.28 -3.89 -0.28
N VAL A 160 -1.49 -4.40 -1.48
CA VAL A 160 -2.49 -3.82 -2.39
C VAL A 160 -3.87 -3.86 -1.74
N GLY A 161 -4.59 -2.76 -1.81
CA GLY A 161 -5.94 -2.64 -1.24
C GLY A 161 -6.24 -1.26 -0.69
N ASN A 162 -7.44 -1.12 -0.15
CA ASN A 162 -7.87 0.12 0.50
C ASN A 162 -7.45 0.11 1.97
N ILE A 163 -6.97 1.24 2.43
CA ILE A 163 -6.62 1.47 3.83
C ILE A 163 -7.35 2.70 4.36
N GLU A 164 -7.59 2.68 5.66
CA GLU A 164 -7.94 3.87 6.43
C GLU A 164 -6.76 4.25 7.30
N TYR A 165 -6.47 5.54 7.42
CA TYR A 165 -5.36 6.02 8.24
C TYR A 165 -5.62 7.41 8.82
N LYS A 166 -4.80 7.80 9.78
CA LYS A 166 -4.86 9.10 10.45
C LYS A 166 -3.48 9.45 11.00
N PHE A 167 -3.14 10.72 10.94
CA PHE A 167 -1.97 11.22 11.65
C PHE A 167 -2.35 11.57 13.09
N THR A 168 -1.44 11.30 14.02
CA THR A 168 -1.64 11.54 15.44
C THR A 168 -0.37 12.11 16.07
N VAL A 169 -0.52 12.75 17.22
CA VAL A 169 0.60 13.24 18.03
C VAL A 169 0.49 12.61 19.43
N ASP A 170 1.65 12.21 19.97
CA ASP A 170 1.72 11.55 21.28
C ASP A 170 0.78 10.33 21.38
N GLY A 171 0.93 9.42 20.41
CA GLY A 171 0.01 8.31 20.24
C GLY A 171 -1.39 8.78 19.85
N TRP A 172 -2.33 8.74 20.79
CA TRP A 172 -3.71 9.23 20.61
C TRP A 172 -4.05 10.46 21.47
N ALA A 173 -3.05 11.13 22.07
CA ALA A 173 -3.31 12.34 22.86
C ALA A 173 -3.89 13.47 22.00
N THR A 174 -3.44 13.57 20.74
CA THR A 174 -4.02 14.44 19.72
C THR A 174 -4.12 13.65 18.40
N SER A 175 -5.24 13.77 17.72
CA SER A 175 -5.44 13.12 16.41
C SER A 175 -6.20 14.06 15.49
N GLU A 176 -6.01 13.90 14.18
CA GLU A 176 -6.80 14.63 13.18
C GLU A 176 -8.30 14.47 13.43
N GLN A 177 -9.04 15.56 13.27
CA GLN A 177 -10.49 15.59 13.42
C GLN A 177 -11.13 15.97 12.09
N PHE A 178 -11.89 15.05 11.51
CA PHE A 178 -12.66 15.26 10.30
C PHE A 178 -14.14 15.17 10.61
N VAL A 179 -14.93 16.01 9.95
CA VAL A 179 -16.39 16.05 10.14
C VAL A 179 -17.09 14.93 9.37
N GLY A 180 -16.47 14.50 8.27
CA GLY A 180 -17.02 13.50 7.35
C GLY A 180 -17.59 14.13 6.08
N GLY A 181 -17.37 13.45 4.95
CA GLY A 181 -17.73 13.94 3.62
C GLY A 181 -16.64 14.74 2.91
N GLU A 182 -15.49 14.94 3.56
CA GLU A 182 -14.31 15.49 2.91
C GLU A 182 -13.76 14.48 1.88
N PRO A 183 -13.20 14.96 0.74
CA PRO A 183 -12.86 14.07 -0.40
C PRO A 183 -11.77 13.04 -0.11
N CYS A 184 -10.93 13.27 0.89
CA CYS A 184 -9.86 12.34 1.29
C CYS A 184 -10.28 11.41 2.43
N THR A 185 -11.54 11.43 2.88
CA THR A 185 -11.97 10.73 4.09
C THR A 185 -13.03 9.68 3.81
N ILE A 186 -13.11 8.73 4.73
CA ILE A 186 -14.19 7.75 4.85
C ILE A 186 -14.65 7.69 6.30
N THR A 187 -15.95 7.49 6.50
CA THR A 187 -16.51 7.30 7.84
C THR A 187 -16.94 5.85 8.00
N THR A 188 -16.28 5.15 8.92
CA THR A 188 -16.53 3.74 9.24
C THR A 188 -16.74 3.58 10.72
N GLY A 189 -17.85 2.95 11.13
CA GLY A 189 -18.14 2.70 12.54
C GLY A 189 -18.26 3.95 13.43
N GLY A 190 -18.55 5.12 12.83
CA GLY A 190 -18.65 6.41 13.55
C GLY A 190 -17.31 7.17 13.66
N PHE A 191 -16.25 6.64 13.07
CA PHE A 191 -14.93 7.29 12.98
C PHE A 191 -14.69 7.78 11.55
N THR A 192 -14.26 9.03 11.42
CA THR A 192 -13.85 9.60 10.13
C THR A 192 -12.34 9.60 10.03
N ASN A 193 -11.81 8.86 9.03
CA ASN A 193 -10.38 8.66 8.80
C ASN A 193 -10.04 9.05 7.37
N ARG A 194 -8.77 9.32 7.09
CA ARG A 194 -8.27 9.39 5.71
C ARG A 194 -8.41 8.04 5.04
N ALA A 195 -8.63 8.02 3.73
CA ALA A 195 -8.68 6.82 2.92
C ALA A 195 -7.65 6.88 1.80
N ALA A 196 -7.02 5.76 1.52
CA ALA A 196 -6.15 5.61 0.35
C ALA A 196 -6.29 4.22 -0.26
N SER A 197 -6.05 4.12 -1.57
CA SER A 197 -5.94 2.85 -2.30
C SER A 197 -4.49 2.60 -2.66
N ILE A 198 -3.92 1.54 -2.11
CA ILE A 198 -2.55 1.12 -2.39
C ILE A 198 -2.58 0.19 -3.61
N THR A 199 -1.90 0.57 -4.68
CA THR A 199 -1.84 -0.21 -5.93
C THR A 199 -0.41 -0.58 -6.31
N THR A 200 0.55 0.27 -5.97
CA THR A 200 1.99 0.09 -6.21
C THR A 200 2.78 0.85 -5.15
N ALA A 201 4.09 0.63 -5.10
CA ALA A 201 4.99 1.46 -4.31
C ALA A 201 4.87 2.93 -4.74
N SER A 202 4.73 3.84 -3.80
CA SER A 202 4.48 5.26 -4.07
C SER A 202 4.89 6.16 -2.92
N THR A 203 5.15 7.42 -3.25
CA THR A 203 5.21 8.50 -2.26
C THR A 203 3.92 9.30 -2.38
N MET A 204 3.16 9.34 -1.29
CA MET A 204 1.91 10.11 -1.23
C MET A 204 2.21 11.63 -1.26
N PRO A 205 1.30 12.43 -1.81
CA PRO A 205 1.41 13.88 -1.70
C PRO A 205 1.60 14.33 -0.25
N VAL A 206 2.25 15.48 -0.04
CA VAL A 206 2.26 16.11 1.28
C VAL A 206 0.87 16.68 1.55
N VAL A 207 0.25 16.25 2.63
CA VAL A 207 -1.05 16.77 3.04
C VAL A 207 -0.89 17.68 4.26
N CYS A 208 -1.75 18.68 4.41
CA CYS A 208 -1.82 19.47 5.62
C CYS A 208 -2.52 18.68 6.74
N TRP A 209 -2.12 18.91 8.00
CA TRP A 209 -2.82 18.40 9.17
C TRP A 209 -4.31 18.79 9.12
N GLU A 210 -5.20 17.82 9.37
CA GLU A 210 -6.68 18.01 9.35
C GLU A 210 -7.23 18.57 8.02
N SER A 211 -6.55 18.40 6.90
CA SER A 211 -7.00 18.91 5.60
C SER A 211 -6.81 17.87 4.49
N CYS A 212 -7.71 17.89 3.53
CA CYS A 212 -7.60 17.09 2.30
C CYS A 212 -6.85 17.82 1.18
N VAL A 213 -6.41 19.03 1.42
CA VAL A 213 -5.65 19.82 0.43
C VAL A 213 -4.18 19.39 0.49
N ASP A 214 -3.56 19.25 -0.66
CA ASP A 214 -2.12 19.05 -0.75
C ASP A 214 -1.41 20.27 -0.15
N CYS A 215 -0.46 20.01 0.73
CA CYS A 215 0.32 21.04 1.37
C CYS A 215 1.71 21.04 0.71
N PRO A 216 2.06 22.02 -0.11
CA PRO A 216 3.41 22.11 -0.63
C PRO A 216 4.40 22.18 0.55
N ALA A 217 5.47 21.38 0.49
CA ALA A 217 6.59 21.49 1.43
C ALA A 217 7.09 22.94 1.38
N GLY A 218 7.15 23.58 2.53
CA GLY A 218 7.42 24.97 2.76
C GLY A 218 8.19 25.74 1.67
N VAL A 219 7.44 26.45 0.85
CA VAL A 219 7.88 27.78 0.40
C VAL A 219 7.08 28.72 1.27
N ASP A 220 7.70 29.39 2.24
CA ASP A 220 7.11 30.56 2.85
C ASP A 220 6.59 31.44 1.72
N GLU A 221 5.27 31.49 1.52
CA GLU A 221 4.71 32.60 0.79
C GLU A 221 5.05 33.84 1.61
N LEU A 222 6.14 34.48 1.18
CA LEU A 222 6.53 35.74 1.73
C LEU A 222 5.31 36.65 1.60
N ASN A 223 4.69 36.86 2.76
CA ASN A 223 3.62 37.78 3.05
C ASN A 223 3.66 39.01 2.10
N GLU A 224 2.53 39.52 1.68
CA GLU A 224 2.25 40.55 0.69
C GLU A 224 3.04 41.88 0.83
N ASN A 225 4.12 41.94 1.55
CA ASN A 225 5.06 43.03 1.62
C ASN A 225 6.29 42.78 0.77
N GLY A 226 6.04 42.50 -0.49
CA GLY A 226 6.88 42.73 -1.64
C GLY A 226 8.41 42.71 -1.44
N ILE A 227 9.04 41.52 -1.51
CA ILE A 227 10.38 41.46 -2.08
C ILE A 227 10.17 41.26 -3.60
N VAL A 228 10.16 42.35 -4.35
CA VAL A 228 10.32 42.31 -5.80
C VAL A 228 11.76 41.86 -6.03
N ILE A 229 11.97 40.62 -6.43
CA ILE A 229 13.23 40.21 -7.05
C ILE A 229 13.17 40.79 -8.45
N ALA A 230 13.60 42.02 -8.59
CA ALA A 230 13.88 42.60 -9.92
C ALA A 230 15.03 41.76 -10.51
N PRO A 231 14.93 41.33 -11.77
CA PRO A 231 16.06 40.68 -12.41
C PRO A 231 17.24 41.67 -12.37
N ASN A 232 18.33 41.18 -11.82
CA ASN A 232 19.57 41.97 -11.85
C ASN A 232 19.93 42.25 -13.32
N PRO A 233 19.90 43.49 -13.78
CA PRO A 233 20.30 43.77 -15.15
C PRO A 233 21.77 43.41 -15.27
N ALA A 234 22.08 42.37 -16.02
CA ALA A 234 23.43 42.10 -16.44
C ALA A 234 23.90 43.37 -17.22
N SER A 235 24.67 44.22 -16.59
CA SER A 235 25.35 45.28 -17.27
C SER A 235 26.42 44.66 -18.16
N SER A 236 26.11 44.53 -19.42
CA SER A 236 27.13 44.38 -20.45
C SER A 236 27.94 45.69 -20.47
N VAL A 237 29.17 45.63 -19.99
CA VAL A 237 30.18 46.63 -20.26
C VAL A 237 31.09 46.05 -21.31
N LEU A 238 31.19 46.77 -22.40
CA LEU A 238 32.05 46.81 -23.56
C LEU A 238 33.33 45.97 -23.54
#